data_37240b1fa9af509fec16e2e19f1923a9
#
_entry.id   37240b1fa9af509fec16e2e19f1923a9
#
_cell.length_a   1.000
_cell.length_b   1.000
_cell.length_c   1.000
_cell.angle_alpha   90.00
_cell.angle_beta   90.00
_cell.angle_gamma   90.00
#
_symmetry.space_group_name_H-M   'P 1'
#
loop_
_entity.id
_entity.type
_entity.pdbx_description
1 polymer ?
#
loop_
_entity_poly.entity_id
_entity_poly.type
_entity_poly.pdbx_seq_one_letter_code
_entity_poly.pdbx_strand_id
1 'polypeptide(L)'
;MPRNRRSYEKTRRIALSGLLFALAMALSFIEGTLTIPGLLPGMKLGLANIVVMYALFFMGPRQALVLDVLKALFVFLVSGFTAGFLSLCGGLLSLLVMWVLYYLLPVRPTWFILSVCGALAHNIGQLLGAGVIISSSLSFYYAPVMLVLGLVMGALTSITLKALLPALGKMGFSTQEKRGE
;
A
#
# COMPACT_ATOMS: atom_id res chain seq x y z
N MET A 1 14.19 36.37 0.38
CA MET A 1 14.87 35.07 0.36
C MET A 1 13.90 33.88 0.20
N PRO A 2 13.17 33.73 -0.91
CA PRO A 2 12.20 32.64 -1.13
C PRO A 2 12.84 31.34 -1.63
N ARG A 3 14.09 31.37 -2.10
CA ARG A 3 14.76 30.23 -2.74
C ARG A 3 15.10 29.06 -1.76
N ASN A 4 15.25 29.38 -0.48
CA ASN A 4 15.66 28.39 0.53
C ASN A 4 14.48 27.47 0.99
N ARG A 5 13.25 27.99 1.04
CA ARG A 5 12.07 27.19 1.43
C ARG A 5 11.75 26.09 0.42
N ARG A 6 11.78 26.36 -0.88
CA ARG A 6 11.50 25.36 -1.93
C ARG A 6 12.55 24.24 -1.95
N SER A 7 13.82 24.56 -1.72
CA SER A 7 14.89 23.56 -1.62
C SER A 7 14.69 22.67 -0.40
N TYR A 8 14.38 23.25 0.75
CA TYR A 8 14.11 22.51 1.99
C TYR A 8 12.91 21.57 1.85
N GLU A 9 11.80 22.02 1.26
CA GLU A 9 10.62 21.17 1.03
C GLU A 9 10.91 20.00 0.08
N LYS A 10 11.69 20.22 -0.98
CA LYS A 10 12.13 19.14 -1.88
C LYS A 10 12.98 18.10 -1.16
N THR A 11 14.00 18.56 -0.42
CA THR A 11 14.89 17.67 0.33
C THR A 11 14.11 16.87 1.36
N ARG A 12 13.19 17.50 2.10
CA ARG A 12 12.32 16.85 3.07
C ARG A 12 11.42 15.78 2.43
N ARG A 13 10.85 16.06 1.25
CA ARG A 13 10.04 15.08 0.50
C ARG A 13 10.86 13.89 0.05
N ILE A 14 12.07 14.10 -0.46
CA ILE A 14 12.98 13.04 -0.88
C ILE A 14 13.38 12.18 0.33
N ALA A 15 13.76 12.81 1.43
CA ALA A 15 14.11 12.09 2.67
C ALA A 15 12.94 11.24 3.19
N LEU A 16 11.72 11.80 3.19
CA LEU A 16 10.53 11.06 3.59
C LEU A 16 10.22 9.90 2.64
N SER A 17 10.34 10.11 1.32
CA SER A 17 10.16 9.02 0.35
C SER A 17 11.16 7.89 0.57
N GLY A 18 12.42 8.21 0.85
CA GLY A 18 13.45 7.21 1.17
C GLY A 18 13.14 6.45 2.46
N LEU A 19 12.69 7.15 3.51
CA LEU A 19 12.29 6.53 4.77
C LEU A 19 11.08 5.59 4.58
N LEU A 20 10.06 6.05 3.85
CA LEU A 20 8.88 5.23 3.55
C LEU A 20 9.25 4.01 2.70
N PHE A 21 10.15 4.17 1.74
CA PHE A 21 10.64 3.06 0.94
C PHE A 21 11.37 2.04 1.81
N ALA A 22 12.28 2.47 2.67
CA ALA A 22 12.97 1.59 3.61
C ALA A 22 11.99 0.84 4.51
N LEU A 23 10.97 1.52 5.03
CA LEU A 23 9.93 0.92 5.85
C LEU A 23 9.09 -0.10 5.04
N ALA A 24 8.72 0.22 3.80
CA ALA A 24 7.99 -0.70 2.93
C ALA A 24 8.80 -1.97 2.62
N MET A 25 10.11 -1.83 2.39
CA MET A 25 11.02 -2.96 2.20
C MET A 25 11.12 -3.83 3.45
N ALA A 26 11.32 -3.22 4.63
CA ALA A 26 11.40 -3.93 5.89
C ALA A 26 10.10 -4.72 6.18
N LEU A 27 8.94 -4.09 6.01
CA LEU A 27 7.66 -4.76 6.18
C LEU A 27 7.45 -5.88 5.14
N SER A 28 7.81 -5.66 3.88
CA SER A 28 7.74 -6.70 2.84
C SER A 28 8.66 -7.87 3.11
N PHE A 29 9.84 -7.62 3.69
CA PHE A 29 10.78 -8.66 4.10
C PHE A 29 10.22 -9.48 5.25
N ILE A 30 9.70 -8.82 6.29
CA ILE A 30 9.05 -9.48 7.44
C ILE A 30 7.88 -10.34 6.96
N GLU A 31 7.02 -9.82 6.08
CA GLU A 31 5.93 -10.62 5.49
C GLU A 31 6.44 -11.85 4.74
N GLY A 32 7.56 -11.71 4.02
CA GLY A 32 8.17 -12.82 3.28
C GLY A 32 8.69 -13.94 4.17
N THR A 33 8.98 -13.66 5.44
CA THR A 33 9.40 -14.67 6.44
C THR A 33 8.23 -15.34 7.14
N LEU A 34 7.02 -14.76 7.06
CA LEU A 34 5.82 -15.32 7.68
C LEU A 34 5.21 -16.39 6.77
N THR A 35 5.29 -17.63 7.20
CA THR A 35 4.58 -18.73 6.53
C THR A 35 3.17 -18.82 7.10
N ILE A 36 2.18 -18.43 6.31
CA ILE A 36 0.78 -18.48 6.73
C ILE A 36 0.12 -19.71 6.09
N PRO A 37 -0.35 -20.67 6.90
CA PRO A 37 -1.11 -21.81 6.38
C PRO A 37 -2.34 -21.33 5.59
N GLY A 38 -2.55 -21.92 4.41
CA GLY A 38 -3.69 -21.57 3.57
C GLY A 38 -3.46 -20.42 2.58
N LEU A 39 -2.23 -19.89 2.46
CA LEU A 39 -1.84 -18.99 1.36
C LEU A 39 -0.98 -19.71 0.32
N LEU A 40 -1.14 -19.29 -0.95
CA LEU A 40 -0.23 -19.72 -2.01
C LEU A 40 1.17 -19.14 -1.80
N PRO A 41 2.23 -19.88 -2.16
CA PRO A 41 3.60 -19.35 -2.13
C PRO A 41 3.72 -18.03 -2.90
N GLY A 42 4.27 -17.02 -2.26
CA GLY A 42 4.42 -15.67 -2.83
C GLY A 42 3.28 -14.70 -2.54
N MET A 43 2.13 -15.17 -2.05
CA MET A 43 1.08 -14.28 -1.54
C MET A 43 1.48 -13.65 -0.21
N LYS A 44 1.08 -12.40 0.00
CA LYS A 44 1.43 -11.59 1.18
C LYS A 44 0.18 -10.97 1.81
N LEU A 45 0.25 -10.69 3.11
CA LEU A 45 -0.83 -10.03 3.85
C LEU A 45 -1.09 -8.58 3.43
N GLY A 46 -0.07 -7.90 2.92
CA GLY A 46 -0.14 -6.50 2.53
C GLY A 46 0.25 -5.51 3.64
N LEU A 47 1.05 -5.91 4.64
CA LEU A 47 1.56 -4.97 5.67
C LEU A 47 2.27 -3.77 5.05
N ALA A 48 3.10 -3.99 4.04
CA ALA A 48 3.79 -2.92 3.33
C ALA A 48 2.83 -1.96 2.59
N ASN A 49 1.58 -2.38 2.34
CA ASN A 49 0.58 -1.54 1.70
C ASN A 49 0.12 -0.38 2.59
N ILE A 50 0.28 -0.48 3.92
CA ILE A 50 0.08 0.64 4.86
C ILE A 50 0.93 1.84 4.43
N VAL A 51 2.18 1.59 4.04
CA VAL A 51 3.12 2.64 3.64
C VAL A 51 2.72 3.26 2.30
N VAL A 52 2.25 2.44 1.35
CA VAL A 52 1.75 2.92 0.05
C VAL A 52 0.50 3.79 0.25
N MET A 53 -0.42 3.36 1.10
CA MET A 53 -1.60 4.13 1.45
C MET A 53 -1.22 5.48 2.09
N TYR A 54 -0.25 5.48 3.01
CA TYR A 54 0.28 6.70 3.59
C TYR A 54 0.84 7.64 2.51
N ALA A 55 1.66 7.12 1.61
CA ALA A 55 2.22 7.91 0.51
C ALA A 55 1.12 8.51 -0.39
N LEU A 56 0.04 7.76 -0.65
CA LEU A 56 -1.08 8.24 -1.46
C LEU A 56 -1.73 9.48 -0.85
N PHE A 57 -2.03 9.47 0.44
CA PHE A 57 -2.79 10.54 1.09
C PHE A 57 -1.96 11.75 1.48
N PHE A 58 -0.67 11.57 1.78
CA PHE A 58 0.18 12.65 2.26
C PHE A 58 1.18 13.18 1.22
N MET A 59 1.60 12.33 0.27
CA MET A 59 2.57 12.70 -0.75
C MET A 59 1.95 12.81 -2.14
N GLY A 60 0.83 12.12 -2.37
CA GLY A 60 0.07 12.12 -3.61
C GLY A 60 0.26 10.86 -4.46
N PRO A 61 -0.59 10.69 -5.50
CA PRO A 61 -0.70 9.43 -6.25
C PRO A 61 0.58 9.06 -7.01
N ARG A 62 1.32 10.03 -7.52
CA ARG A 62 2.57 9.77 -8.24
C ARG A 62 3.63 9.14 -7.34
N GLN A 63 3.82 9.68 -6.13
CA GLN A 63 4.78 9.15 -5.16
C GLN A 63 4.35 7.78 -4.65
N ALA A 64 3.06 7.59 -4.41
CA ALA A 64 2.53 6.28 -4.01
C ALA A 64 2.75 5.22 -5.09
N LEU A 65 2.53 5.55 -6.37
CA LEU A 65 2.79 4.65 -7.49
C LEU A 65 4.27 4.27 -7.60
N VAL A 66 5.17 5.26 -7.54
CA VAL A 66 6.62 5.01 -7.56
C VAL A 66 7.03 4.10 -6.40
N LEU A 67 6.51 4.37 -5.20
CA LEU A 67 6.80 3.57 -4.01
C LEU A 67 6.31 2.12 -4.17
N ASP A 68 5.11 1.92 -4.72
CA ASP A 68 4.53 0.59 -4.92
C ASP A 68 5.32 -0.22 -5.94
N VAL A 69 5.72 0.41 -7.07
CA VAL A 69 6.58 -0.23 -8.08
C VAL A 69 7.94 -0.59 -7.49
N LEU A 70 8.58 0.32 -6.75
CA LEU A 70 9.88 0.05 -6.11
C LEU A 70 9.77 -1.07 -5.08
N LYS A 71 8.69 -1.11 -4.30
CA LYS A 71 8.38 -2.19 -3.36
C LYS A 71 8.25 -3.53 -4.10
N ALA A 72 7.52 -3.57 -5.20
CA ALA A 72 7.33 -4.77 -5.99
C ALA A 72 8.66 -5.26 -6.61
N LEU A 73 9.51 -4.36 -7.09
CA LEU A 73 10.86 -4.69 -7.57
C LEU A 73 11.73 -5.27 -6.46
N PHE A 74 11.68 -4.71 -5.26
CA PHE A 74 12.38 -5.27 -4.10
C PHE A 74 11.91 -6.69 -3.79
N VAL A 75 10.59 -6.91 -3.77
CA VAL A 75 10.01 -8.25 -3.55
C VAL A 75 10.43 -9.22 -4.65
N PHE A 76 10.50 -8.77 -5.90
CA PHE A 76 11.00 -9.56 -7.02
C PHE A 76 12.44 -10.03 -6.78
N LEU A 77 13.31 -9.14 -6.31
CA LEU A 77 14.73 -9.46 -6.06
C LEU A 77 14.92 -10.40 -4.87
N VAL A 78 14.13 -10.24 -3.81
CA VAL A 78 14.29 -10.98 -2.55
C VAL A 78 13.51 -12.28 -2.53
N SER A 79 12.28 -12.27 -3.06
CA SER A 79 11.32 -13.40 -2.96
C SER A 79 11.00 -14.05 -4.31
N GLY A 80 11.65 -13.59 -5.39
CA GLY A 80 11.49 -14.14 -6.73
C GLY A 80 10.33 -13.58 -7.53
N PHE A 81 10.23 -14.04 -8.80
CA PHE A 81 9.31 -13.50 -9.81
C PHE A 81 7.84 -13.55 -9.37
N THR A 82 7.38 -14.71 -8.92
CA THR A 82 5.98 -14.91 -8.54
C THR A 82 5.55 -13.91 -7.45
N ALA A 83 6.33 -13.82 -6.36
CA ALA A 83 6.03 -12.92 -5.26
C ALA A 83 6.06 -11.44 -5.68
N GLY A 84 7.02 -11.04 -6.51
CA GLY A 84 7.13 -9.68 -7.06
C GLY A 84 5.95 -9.33 -7.95
N PHE A 85 5.57 -10.23 -8.85
CA PHE A 85 4.42 -10.04 -9.74
C PHE A 85 3.10 -9.93 -8.95
N LEU A 86 2.87 -10.83 -7.97
CA LEU A 86 1.70 -10.75 -7.10
C LEU A 86 1.67 -9.47 -6.27
N SER A 87 2.83 -9.03 -5.76
CA SER A 87 2.96 -7.77 -5.03
C SER A 87 2.60 -6.58 -5.91
N LEU A 88 3.01 -6.58 -7.18
CA LEU A 88 2.69 -5.52 -8.13
C LEU A 88 1.19 -5.50 -8.46
N CYS A 89 0.60 -6.64 -8.82
CA CYS A 89 -0.83 -6.74 -9.13
C CYS A 89 -1.69 -6.29 -7.95
N GLY A 90 -1.37 -6.77 -6.74
CA GLY A 90 -2.08 -6.38 -5.52
C GLY A 90 -1.92 -4.91 -5.20
N GLY A 91 -0.70 -4.38 -5.27
CA GLY A 91 -0.39 -2.99 -4.97
C GLY A 91 -1.07 -2.03 -5.94
N LEU A 92 -0.97 -2.27 -7.24
CA LEU A 92 -1.61 -1.44 -8.28
C LEU A 92 -3.12 -1.40 -8.14
N LEU A 93 -3.77 -2.56 -7.93
CA LEU A 93 -5.22 -2.61 -7.76
C LEU A 93 -5.67 -1.91 -6.48
N SER A 94 -4.95 -2.11 -5.38
CA SER A 94 -5.18 -1.41 -4.12
C SER A 94 -5.05 0.11 -4.27
N LEU A 95 -3.97 0.56 -4.92
CA LEU A 95 -3.71 1.97 -5.16
C LEU A 95 -4.80 2.60 -6.03
N LEU A 96 -5.22 1.91 -7.09
CA LEU A 96 -6.29 2.36 -7.99
C LEU A 96 -7.61 2.52 -7.22
N VAL A 97 -8.02 1.51 -6.46
CA VAL A 97 -9.28 1.55 -5.69
C VAL A 97 -9.24 2.66 -4.65
N MET A 98 -8.16 2.80 -3.88
CA MET A 98 -8.03 3.87 -2.90
C MET A 98 -8.01 5.26 -3.55
N TRP A 99 -7.35 5.40 -4.72
CA TRP A 99 -7.31 6.65 -5.48
C TRP A 99 -8.70 7.03 -5.98
N VAL A 100 -9.44 6.09 -6.58
CA VAL A 100 -10.82 6.31 -7.05
C VAL A 100 -11.72 6.71 -5.88
N LEU A 101 -11.68 5.96 -4.79
CA LEU A 101 -12.51 6.23 -3.61
C LEU A 101 -12.22 7.61 -2.99
N TYR A 102 -10.96 8.03 -2.99
CA TYR A 102 -10.55 9.26 -2.31
C TYR A 102 -10.72 10.52 -3.18
N TYR A 103 -10.45 10.42 -4.50
CA TYR A 103 -10.42 11.59 -5.39
C TYR A 103 -11.64 11.72 -6.30
N LEU A 104 -12.34 10.62 -6.64
CA LEU A 104 -13.45 10.65 -7.59
C LEU A 104 -14.84 10.61 -6.91
N LEU A 105 -14.94 10.10 -5.67
CA LEU A 105 -16.23 10.07 -5.00
C LEU A 105 -16.60 11.45 -4.44
N PRO A 106 -17.88 11.86 -4.60
CA PRO A 106 -18.38 13.15 -4.09
C PRO A 106 -18.42 13.19 -2.56
N VAL A 107 -18.60 12.02 -1.92
CA VAL A 107 -18.59 11.86 -0.46
C VAL A 107 -17.32 11.15 -0.07
N ARG A 108 -16.50 11.79 0.78
CA ARG A 108 -15.21 11.22 1.21
C ARG A 108 -15.43 10.04 2.17
N PRO A 109 -14.96 8.86 1.85
CA PRO A 109 -15.06 7.71 2.73
C PRO A 109 -14.16 7.88 3.96
N THR A 110 -14.53 7.23 5.04
CA THR A 110 -13.72 7.21 6.27
C THR A 110 -12.38 6.49 6.03
N TRP A 111 -11.38 6.81 6.82
CA TRP A 111 -10.08 6.12 6.78
C TRP A 111 -10.22 4.60 6.94
N PHE A 112 -11.23 4.16 7.69
CA PHE A 112 -11.54 2.75 7.85
C PHE A 112 -11.99 2.12 6.53
N ILE A 113 -12.96 2.74 5.85
CA ILE A 113 -13.46 2.26 4.55
C ILE A 113 -12.33 2.23 3.51
N LEU A 114 -11.52 3.29 3.42
CA LEU A 114 -10.38 3.35 2.50
C LEU A 114 -9.37 2.22 2.76
N SER A 115 -9.06 1.97 4.04
CA SER A 115 -8.11 0.91 4.43
C SER A 115 -8.63 -0.48 4.11
N VAL A 116 -9.90 -0.75 4.44
CA VAL A 116 -10.53 -2.05 4.17
C VAL A 116 -10.66 -2.30 2.68
N CYS A 117 -11.18 -1.33 1.92
CA CYS A 117 -11.28 -1.46 0.47
C CYS A 117 -9.90 -1.62 -0.20
N GLY A 118 -8.90 -0.89 0.27
CA GLY A 118 -7.53 -1.02 -0.21
C GLY A 118 -6.93 -2.39 0.07
N ALA A 119 -7.13 -2.95 1.26
CA ALA A 119 -6.64 -4.27 1.62
C ALA A 119 -7.36 -5.39 0.86
N LEU A 120 -8.68 -5.30 0.71
CA LEU A 120 -9.46 -6.25 -0.11
C LEU A 120 -9.04 -6.20 -1.59
N ALA A 121 -8.88 -4.99 -2.14
CA ALA A 121 -8.42 -4.81 -3.51
C ALA A 121 -7.01 -5.38 -3.70
N HIS A 122 -6.11 -5.21 -2.71
CA HIS A 122 -4.78 -5.81 -2.74
C HIS A 122 -4.86 -7.33 -2.85
N ASN A 123 -5.65 -7.97 -2.02
CA ASN A 123 -5.81 -9.42 -2.02
C ASN A 123 -6.49 -9.93 -3.31
N ILE A 124 -7.49 -9.22 -3.81
CA ILE A 124 -8.10 -9.52 -5.12
C ILE A 124 -7.05 -9.40 -6.23
N GLY A 125 -6.22 -8.36 -6.23
CA GLY A 125 -5.15 -8.19 -7.20
C GLY A 125 -4.13 -9.33 -7.18
N GLN A 126 -3.77 -9.83 -5.99
CA GLN A 126 -2.92 -11.00 -5.85
C GLN A 126 -3.59 -12.27 -6.40
N LEU A 127 -4.87 -12.49 -6.09
CA LEU A 127 -5.61 -13.65 -6.61
C LEU A 127 -5.71 -13.64 -8.14
N LEU A 128 -5.99 -12.49 -8.73
CA LEU A 128 -6.02 -12.33 -10.19
C LEU A 128 -4.63 -12.58 -10.79
N GLY A 129 -3.58 -12.02 -10.20
CA GLY A 129 -2.20 -12.26 -10.61
C GLY A 129 -1.80 -13.74 -10.50
N ALA A 130 -2.20 -14.42 -9.42
CA ALA A 130 -1.98 -15.86 -9.24
C ALA A 130 -2.72 -16.67 -10.31
N GLY A 131 -3.96 -16.31 -10.62
CA GLY A 131 -4.73 -16.94 -11.70
C GLY A 131 -4.03 -16.88 -13.06
N VAL A 132 -3.39 -15.76 -13.37
CA VAL A 132 -2.61 -15.60 -14.61
C VAL A 132 -1.37 -16.49 -14.63
N ILE A 133 -0.63 -16.58 -13.50
CA ILE A 133 0.60 -17.38 -13.43
C ILE A 133 0.30 -18.89 -13.48
N ILE A 134 -0.69 -19.34 -12.72
CA ILE A 134 -1.02 -20.76 -12.55
C ILE A 134 -1.90 -21.25 -13.70
N SER A 135 -2.46 -20.33 -14.50
CA SER A 135 -3.41 -20.64 -15.59
C SER A 135 -4.57 -21.55 -15.14
N SER A 136 -4.99 -21.41 -13.88
CA SER A 136 -5.95 -22.29 -13.24
C SER A 136 -6.91 -21.54 -12.34
N SER A 137 -8.16 -21.99 -12.30
CA SER A 137 -9.17 -21.55 -11.33
C SER A 137 -8.83 -21.93 -9.89
N LEU A 138 -7.78 -22.73 -9.67
CA LEU A 138 -7.33 -23.16 -8.34
C LEU A 138 -7.03 -21.98 -7.40
N SER A 139 -6.56 -20.84 -7.96
CA SER A 139 -6.30 -19.62 -7.20
C SER A 139 -7.54 -19.13 -6.45
N PHE A 140 -8.72 -19.31 -7.00
CA PHE A 140 -9.98 -18.86 -6.39
C PHE A 140 -10.38 -19.64 -5.15
N TYR A 141 -9.86 -20.85 -4.95
CA TYR A 141 -10.08 -21.60 -3.69
C TYR A 141 -9.45 -20.88 -2.46
N TYR A 142 -8.46 -20.02 -2.69
CA TYR A 142 -7.85 -19.20 -1.64
C TYR A 142 -8.62 -17.90 -1.37
N ALA A 143 -9.61 -17.56 -2.20
CA ALA A 143 -10.35 -16.30 -2.07
C ALA A 143 -11.01 -16.11 -0.67
N PRO A 144 -11.69 -17.11 -0.05
CA PRO A 144 -12.29 -16.90 1.27
C PRO A 144 -11.26 -16.52 2.33
N VAL A 145 -10.10 -17.19 2.35
CA VAL A 145 -9.01 -16.91 3.28
C VAL A 145 -8.45 -15.50 3.04
N MET A 146 -8.20 -15.16 1.78
CA MET A 146 -7.69 -13.85 1.40
C MET A 146 -8.64 -12.70 1.73
N LEU A 147 -9.96 -12.92 1.60
CA LEU A 147 -10.96 -11.92 1.97
C LEU A 147 -10.97 -11.68 3.48
N VAL A 148 -10.94 -12.73 4.29
CA VAL A 148 -10.88 -12.61 5.75
C VAL A 148 -9.59 -11.89 6.17
N LEU A 149 -8.44 -12.29 5.62
CA LEU A 149 -7.17 -11.62 5.88
C LEU A 149 -7.20 -10.15 5.44
N GLY A 150 -7.83 -9.84 4.31
CA GLY A 150 -8.00 -8.46 3.84
C GLY A 150 -8.80 -7.59 4.81
N LEU A 151 -9.86 -8.13 5.40
CA LEU A 151 -10.64 -7.42 6.42
C LEU A 151 -9.80 -7.14 7.68
N VAL A 152 -9.09 -8.16 8.18
CA VAL A 152 -8.21 -8.03 9.35
C VAL A 152 -7.11 -7.00 9.08
N MET A 153 -6.45 -7.11 7.93
CA MET A 153 -5.37 -6.20 7.56
C MET A 153 -5.87 -4.77 7.30
N GLY A 154 -7.05 -4.62 6.71
CA GLY A 154 -7.69 -3.32 6.51
C GLY A 154 -8.01 -2.63 7.83
N ALA A 155 -8.53 -3.39 8.81
CA ALA A 155 -8.77 -2.88 10.17
C ALA A 155 -7.46 -2.46 10.85
N LEU A 156 -6.43 -3.31 10.81
CA LEU A 156 -5.10 -3.02 11.36
C LEU A 156 -4.48 -1.78 10.72
N THR A 157 -4.56 -1.67 9.40
CA THR A 157 -4.07 -0.50 8.65
C THR A 157 -4.78 0.78 9.08
N SER A 158 -6.11 0.73 9.26
CA SER A 158 -6.89 1.88 9.74
C SER A 158 -6.48 2.33 11.14
N ILE A 159 -6.27 1.38 12.05
CA ILE A 159 -5.81 1.67 13.43
C ILE A 159 -4.43 2.32 13.38
N THR A 160 -3.50 1.73 12.63
CA THR A 160 -2.13 2.23 12.47
C THR A 160 -2.13 3.64 11.88
N LEU A 161 -2.92 3.89 10.83
CA LEU A 161 -3.02 5.21 10.23
C LEU A 161 -3.56 6.25 11.23
N LYS A 162 -4.65 5.92 11.96
CA LYS A 162 -5.22 6.82 12.97
C LYS A 162 -4.22 7.14 14.09
N ALA A 163 -3.42 6.18 14.50
CA ALA A 163 -2.36 6.40 15.51
C ALA A 163 -1.23 7.30 14.99
N LEU A 164 -0.91 7.22 13.70
CA LEU A 164 0.14 8.03 13.07
C LEU A 164 -0.31 9.46 12.72
N LEU A 165 -1.59 9.68 12.42
CA LEU A 165 -2.13 10.99 12.02
C LEU A 165 -1.72 12.14 12.95
N PRO A 166 -1.85 12.06 14.28
CA PRO A 166 -1.48 13.16 15.18
C PRO A 166 0.04 13.43 15.18
N ALA A 167 0.87 12.40 15.09
CA ALA A 167 2.32 12.57 15.01
C ALA A 167 2.74 13.28 13.71
N LEU A 168 2.09 12.94 12.59
CA LEU A 168 2.33 13.53 11.28
C LEU A 168 1.85 14.98 11.20
N GLY A 169 0.71 15.28 11.83
CA GLY A 169 0.21 16.65 11.95
C GLY A 169 1.21 17.56 12.67
N LYS A 170 1.84 17.09 13.74
CA LYS A 170 2.90 17.82 14.48
C LYS A 170 4.16 18.05 13.61
N MET A 171 4.45 17.16 12.69
CA MET A 171 5.56 17.31 11.75
C MET A 171 5.21 18.20 10.54
N GLY A 172 4.03 18.81 10.50
CA GLY A 172 3.59 19.69 9.43
C GLY A 172 3.20 18.96 8.13
N PHE A 173 2.89 17.66 8.22
CA PHE A 173 2.26 16.93 7.12
C PHE A 173 0.74 17.03 7.27
N SER A 174 0.12 17.90 6.47
CA SER A 174 -1.33 17.88 6.27
C SER A 174 -1.68 16.91 5.15
N THR A 175 -2.80 16.22 5.28
CA THR A 175 -3.41 15.49 4.14
C THR A 175 -3.52 16.42 2.94
N GLN A 176 -3.47 15.89 1.74
CA GLN A 176 -3.57 16.67 0.48
C GLN A 176 -4.86 17.51 0.42
N GLU A 177 -5.82 17.23 1.30
CA GLU A 177 -7.07 17.95 1.48
C GLU A 177 -6.90 19.44 1.81
N LYS A 178 -5.91 19.79 2.63
CA LYS A 178 -5.66 21.20 3.05
C LYS A 178 -4.82 22.01 2.06
N ARG A 179 -4.44 21.41 0.93
CA ARG A 179 -3.65 22.10 -0.11
C ARG A 179 -4.48 22.59 -1.30
N GLY A 180 -5.76 22.29 -1.34
CA GLY A 180 -6.69 22.68 -2.42
C GLY A 180 -7.66 23.80 -2.04
N GLU A 181 -7.57 24.33 -0.81
CA GLU A 181 -8.16 25.60 -0.36
C GLU A 181 -7.06 26.67 -0.34
#